data_1a076980f96475a52552b0f4cc8ae13d
#
_entry.id   1a076980f96475a52552b0f4cc8ae13d
#
_cell.length_a   1.000
_cell.length_b   1.000
_cell.length_c   1.000
_cell.angle_alpha   90.00
_cell.angle_beta   90.00
_cell.angle_gamma   90.00
#
_symmetry.space_group_name_H-M   'P 1'
#
loop_
_entity.id
_entity.type
_entity.pdbx_description
1 polymer ?
#
loop_
_entity_poly.entity_id
_entity_poly.type
_entity_poly.pdbx_seq_one_letter_code
_entity_poly.pdbx_strand_id
1 'polypeptide(L)'
;NAHFFDTLRFEFAESKLAEIKSKAEAAGVNFYYEKNALQIALDETVTEQDLNDILKVFGVNAQLSKVKAPKSALSRESEYLTHPVFNSYHTESDMMRYIKRLENRDLSLVHSMISLGSCTMKLNAAAEMIPVSWENWSNMHPFMPADQAQGYAHIISELEKYLCEITGFTACSLQPNSGAQGEYAGLMAIRAYHQATGGAHRNVSLIPSSAHGTN
;
A
#
# COMPACT_ATOMS: atom_id res chain seq x y z
N ASN A 1 6.32 -25.33 10.79
CA ASN A 1 6.39 -24.54 12.02
C ASN A 1 5.02 -24.52 12.71
N ALA A 2 4.99 -24.82 14.00
CA ALA A 2 3.76 -24.76 14.79
C ALA A 2 3.39 -23.32 15.20
N HIS A 3 4.29 -22.37 14.98
CA HIS A 3 4.11 -20.96 15.36
C HIS A 3 4.40 -20.09 14.13
N PHE A 4 3.38 -19.41 13.65
CA PHE A 4 3.41 -18.41 12.61
C PHE A 4 2.38 -17.32 12.99
N PHE A 5 2.52 -16.12 12.41
CA PHE A 5 1.54 -15.07 12.63
C PHE A 5 0.48 -15.11 11.51
N ASP A 6 0.85 -14.71 10.32
CA ASP A 6 -0.05 -14.60 9.16
C ASP A 6 0.54 -15.25 7.89
N THR A 7 1.84 -15.51 7.87
CA THR A 7 2.54 -15.98 6.67
C THR A 7 3.03 -17.42 6.83
N LEU A 8 2.64 -18.26 5.89
CA LEU A 8 3.06 -19.65 5.77
C LEU A 8 4.07 -19.78 4.64
N ARG A 9 5.20 -20.45 4.89
CA ARG A 9 6.22 -20.76 3.88
C ARG A 9 6.36 -22.26 3.70
N PHE A 10 6.26 -22.72 2.46
CA PHE A 10 6.36 -24.12 2.08
C PHE A 10 7.49 -24.31 1.07
N GLU A 11 8.32 -25.32 1.27
CA GLU A 11 9.38 -25.69 0.35
C GLU A 11 8.95 -26.86 -0.52
N PHE A 12 9.16 -26.74 -1.83
CA PHE A 12 8.83 -27.75 -2.82
C PHE A 12 9.92 -27.80 -3.89
N ALA A 13 10.00 -28.94 -4.60
CA ALA A 13 10.77 -29.01 -5.83
C ALA A 13 10.19 -28.08 -6.91
N GLU A 14 11.01 -27.55 -7.78
CA GLU A 14 10.65 -26.56 -8.81
C GLU A 14 9.49 -27.04 -9.70
N SER A 15 9.50 -28.33 -10.09
CA SER A 15 8.42 -28.92 -10.87
C SER A 15 7.06 -28.89 -10.15
N LYS A 16 7.08 -29.09 -8.83
CA LYS A 16 5.87 -29.05 -8.02
C LYS A 16 5.38 -27.62 -7.83
N LEU A 17 6.28 -26.65 -7.69
CA LEU A 17 5.94 -25.24 -7.63
C LEU A 17 5.25 -24.78 -8.92
N ALA A 18 5.76 -25.20 -10.07
CA ALA A 18 5.15 -24.88 -11.38
C ALA A 18 3.71 -25.45 -11.49
N GLU A 19 3.50 -26.69 -11.03
CA GLU A 19 2.16 -27.30 -10.99
C GLU A 19 1.21 -26.52 -10.07
N ILE A 20 1.68 -26.18 -8.85
CA ILE A 20 0.87 -25.41 -7.89
C ILE A 20 0.55 -24.03 -8.45
N LYS A 21 1.52 -23.35 -9.05
CA LYS A 21 1.33 -22.04 -9.67
C LYS A 21 0.26 -22.08 -10.74
N SER A 22 0.34 -23.03 -11.67
CA SER A 22 -0.67 -23.18 -12.72
C SER A 22 -2.07 -23.43 -12.18
N LYS A 23 -2.22 -24.25 -11.12
CA LYS A 23 -3.49 -24.50 -10.46
C LYS A 23 -4.03 -23.28 -9.72
N ALA A 24 -3.16 -22.55 -9.04
CA ALA A 24 -3.51 -21.33 -8.33
C ALA A 24 -4.00 -20.24 -9.29
N GLU A 25 -3.26 -19.98 -10.36
CA GLU A 25 -3.64 -19.01 -11.40
C GLU A 25 -4.96 -19.38 -12.07
N ALA A 26 -5.17 -20.66 -12.37
CA ALA A 26 -6.44 -21.16 -12.91
C ALA A 26 -7.62 -20.99 -11.93
N ALA A 27 -7.34 -20.97 -10.63
CA ALA A 27 -8.33 -20.71 -9.57
C ALA A 27 -8.46 -19.20 -9.22
N GLY A 28 -7.76 -18.31 -9.92
CA GLY A 28 -7.76 -16.88 -9.63
C GLY A 28 -6.99 -16.49 -8.36
N VAL A 29 -6.04 -17.31 -7.92
CA VAL A 29 -5.23 -17.10 -6.71
C VAL A 29 -3.77 -16.89 -7.05
N ASN A 30 -3.16 -15.85 -6.52
CA ASN A 30 -1.73 -15.59 -6.62
C ASN A 30 -1.04 -15.88 -5.29
N PHE A 31 0.08 -16.62 -5.32
CA PHE A 31 0.99 -16.77 -4.19
C PHE A 31 2.31 -16.07 -4.49
N TYR A 32 3.11 -15.84 -3.46
CA TYR A 32 4.49 -15.40 -3.64
C TYR A 32 5.40 -16.60 -3.85
N TYR A 33 6.15 -16.62 -4.95
CA TYR A 33 7.02 -17.74 -5.35
C TYR A 33 8.50 -17.37 -5.25
N GLU A 34 9.25 -18.19 -4.57
CA GLU A 34 10.73 -18.21 -4.56
C GLU A 34 11.23 -19.36 -5.43
N LYS A 35 12.57 -19.50 -5.57
CA LYS A 35 13.16 -20.55 -6.40
C LYS A 35 12.70 -21.97 -6.03
N ASN A 36 12.58 -22.26 -4.74
CA ASN A 36 12.22 -23.57 -4.19
C ASN A 36 11.16 -23.50 -3.10
N ALA A 37 10.44 -22.41 -3.02
CA ALA A 37 9.40 -22.23 -2.01
C ALA A 37 8.25 -21.36 -2.52
N LEU A 38 7.12 -21.45 -1.87
CA LEU A 38 6.02 -20.50 -1.98
C LEU A 38 5.64 -19.96 -0.59
N GLN A 39 5.11 -18.76 -0.55
CA GLN A 39 4.57 -18.16 0.65
C GLN A 39 3.09 -17.80 0.44
N ILE A 40 2.32 -17.99 1.49
CA ILE A 40 0.90 -17.64 1.58
C ILE A 40 0.78 -16.68 2.75
N ALA A 41 0.41 -15.46 2.49
CA ALA A 41 0.07 -14.48 3.52
C ALA A 41 -1.46 -14.41 3.66
N LEU A 42 -1.94 -14.45 4.89
CA LEU A 42 -3.36 -14.44 5.23
C LEU A 42 -3.59 -13.22 6.12
N ASP A 43 -4.41 -12.29 5.67
CA ASP A 43 -4.78 -11.10 6.43
C ASP A 43 -6.21 -11.19 6.96
N GLU A 44 -6.69 -10.11 7.57
CA GLU A 44 -8.04 -10.03 8.15
C GLU A 44 -9.17 -10.04 7.11
N THR A 45 -8.86 -9.87 5.83
CA THR A 45 -9.86 -9.93 4.76
C THR A 45 -10.11 -11.35 4.27
N VAL A 46 -9.23 -12.30 4.61
CA VAL A 46 -9.33 -13.70 4.19
C VAL A 46 -10.54 -14.38 4.84
N THR A 47 -11.40 -14.92 4.01
CA THR A 47 -12.62 -15.63 4.42
C THR A 47 -12.42 -17.15 4.51
N GLU A 48 -13.40 -17.85 5.09
CA GLU A 48 -13.40 -19.34 5.09
C GLU A 48 -13.48 -19.89 3.65
N GLN A 49 -14.09 -19.16 2.71
CA GLN A 49 -14.15 -19.56 1.30
C GLN A 49 -12.76 -19.46 0.65
N ASP A 50 -12.02 -18.41 0.90
CA ASP A 50 -10.66 -18.25 0.38
C ASP A 50 -9.74 -19.37 0.89
N LEU A 51 -9.84 -19.71 2.17
CA LEU A 51 -9.09 -20.84 2.73
C LEU A 51 -9.44 -22.17 2.06
N ASN A 52 -10.73 -22.42 1.78
CA ASN A 52 -11.16 -23.62 1.07
C ASN A 52 -10.63 -23.64 -0.38
N ASP A 53 -10.58 -22.51 -1.06
CA ASP A 53 -10.07 -22.42 -2.42
C ASP A 53 -8.54 -22.60 -2.44
N ILE A 54 -7.83 -22.06 -1.48
CA ILE A 54 -6.41 -22.34 -1.26
C ILE A 54 -6.18 -23.83 -1.04
N LEU A 55 -6.94 -24.49 -0.16
CA LEU A 55 -6.81 -25.93 0.10
C LEU A 55 -7.05 -26.77 -1.17
N LYS A 56 -8.02 -26.38 -2.01
CA LYS A 56 -8.29 -27.07 -3.30
C LYS A 56 -7.11 -26.99 -4.25
N VAL A 57 -6.41 -25.84 -4.31
CA VAL A 57 -5.19 -25.69 -5.12
C VAL A 57 -4.13 -26.75 -4.75
N PHE A 58 -4.01 -27.05 -3.46
CA PHE A 58 -3.12 -28.10 -2.94
C PHE A 58 -3.69 -29.52 -3.04
N GLY A 59 -4.94 -29.67 -3.48
CA GLY A 59 -5.62 -30.98 -3.54
C GLY A 59 -6.00 -31.51 -2.15
N VAL A 60 -6.14 -30.64 -1.17
CA VAL A 60 -6.49 -30.99 0.20
C VAL A 60 -7.98 -30.77 0.45
N ASN A 61 -8.68 -31.81 0.84
CA ASN A 61 -10.05 -31.73 1.35
C ASN A 61 -10.00 -31.82 2.88
N ALA A 62 -10.00 -30.67 3.53
CA ALA A 62 -10.04 -30.59 4.98
C ALA A 62 -11.24 -29.77 5.44
N GLN A 63 -11.88 -30.18 6.53
CA GLN A 63 -12.86 -29.33 7.22
C GLN A 63 -12.10 -28.31 8.06
N LEU A 64 -12.37 -27.05 7.81
CA LEU A 64 -11.82 -25.95 8.63
C LEU A 64 -12.42 -26.04 10.03
N SER A 65 -11.57 -26.06 11.05
CA SER A 65 -11.98 -26.02 12.45
C SER A 65 -11.59 -24.69 13.07
N LYS A 66 -12.49 -24.10 13.86
CA LYS A 66 -12.16 -22.89 14.63
C LYS A 66 -11.14 -23.25 15.70
N VAL A 67 -9.92 -22.83 15.50
CA VAL A 67 -8.84 -22.96 16.49
C VAL A 67 -8.90 -21.74 17.41
N LYS A 68 -8.94 -21.98 18.73
CA LYS A 68 -8.75 -20.89 19.69
C LYS A 68 -7.31 -20.41 19.59
N ALA A 69 -7.14 -19.08 19.43
CA ALA A 69 -5.82 -18.49 19.51
C ALA A 69 -5.09 -18.91 20.79
N PRO A 70 -3.85 -19.39 20.70
CA PRO A 70 -3.10 -19.77 21.89
C PRO A 70 -2.91 -18.55 22.79
N LYS A 71 -3.18 -18.68 24.08
CA LYS A 71 -2.81 -17.65 25.05
C LYS A 71 -1.29 -17.56 25.08
N SER A 72 -0.77 -16.36 24.90
CA SER A 72 0.67 -16.07 24.98
C SER A 72 0.93 -15.04 26.07
N ALA A 73 2.17 -14.95 26.53
CA ALA A 73 2.60 -13.90 27.46
C ALA A 73 2.47 -12.48 26.85
N LEU A 74 2.29 -12.39 25.52
CA LEU A 74 2.10 -11.14 24.80
C LEU A 74 0.61 -10.81 24.59
N SER A 75 -0.31 -11.67 25.04
CA SER A 75 -1.74 -11.39 24.94
C SER A 75 -2.08 -10.18 25.82
N ARG A 76 -2.85 -9.25 25.27
CA ARG A 76 -3.30 -8.08 26.02
C ARG A 76 -4.25 -8.49 27.14
N GLU A 77 -3.96 -8.04 28.35
CA GLU A 77 -4.84 -8.21 29.53
C GLU A 77 -5.47 -6.90 29.98
N SER A 78 -4.92 -5.75 29.52
CA SER A 78 -5.45 -4.43 29.84
C SER A 78 -6.62 -4.04 28.95
N GLU A 79 -7.58 -3.32 29.47
CA GLU A 79 -8.62 -2.64 28.68
C GLU A 79 -8.00 -1.62 27.72
N TYR A 80 -8.65 -1.40 26.57
CA TYR A 80 -8.23 -0.41 25.57
C TYR A 80 -9.46 0.27 24.95
N LEU A 81 -9.25 1.43 24.33
CA LEU A 81 -10.33 2.26 23.74
C LEU A 81 -11.46 2.55 24.74
N THR A 82 -11.11 2.78 26.00
CA THR A 82 -12.07 3.01 27.09
C THR A 82 -12.71 4.40 27.08
N HIS A 83 -12.11 5.35 26.35
CA HIS A 83 -12.68 6.70 26.24
C HIS A 83 -14.03 6.67 25.51
N PRO A 84 -15.06 7.39 26.02
CA PRO A 84 -16.42 7.36 25.44
C PRO A 84 -16.51 7.67 23.95
N VAL A 85 -15.57 8.42 23.39
CA VAL A 85 -15.54 8.76 21.97
C VAL A 85 -15.51 7.52 21.06
N PHE A 86 -14.86 6.44 21.49
CA PHE A 86 -14.78 5.19 20.74
C PHE A 86 -16.09 4.37 20.77
N ASN A 87 -17.05 4.80 21.60
CA ASN A 87 -18.30 4.07 21.82
C ASN A 87 -19.54 4.97 21.61
N SER A 88 -19.40 6.11 20.91
CA SER A 88 -20.46 7.10 20.83
C SER A 88 -20.96 7.40 19.42
N TYR A 89 -20.19 7.12 18.37
CA TYR A 89 -20.51 7.55 16.99
C TYR A 89 -20.59 6.34 16.07
N HIS A 90 -21.65 5.55 16.18
CA HIS A 90 -21.80 4.27 15.48
C HIS A 90 -22.60 4.37 14.18
N THR A 91 -23.25 5.50 13.89
CA THR A 91 -23.92 5.72 12.61
C THR A 91 -23.08 6.61 11.71
N GLU A 92 -23.24 6.48 10.41
CA GLU A 92 -22.58 7.35 9.42
C GLU A 92 -22.85 8.83 9.71
N SER A 93 -24.10 9.19 9.93
CA SER A 93 -24.52 10.58 10.22
C SER A 93 -23.88 11.12 11.48
N ASP A 94 -23.78 10.32 12.54
CA ASP A 94 -23.17 10.77 13.80
C ASP A 94 -21.65 10.94 13.64
N MET A 95 -21.00 10.04 12.91
CA MET A 95 -19.59 10.17 12.61
C MET A 95 -19.29 11.40 11.76
N MET A 96 -20.08 11.68 10.72
CA MET A 96 -19.92 12.87 9.89
C MET A 96 -20.08 14.15 10.70
N ARG A 97 -21.10 14.23 11.58
CA ARG A 97 -21.31 15.37 12.48
C ARG A 97 -20.16 15.52 13.49
N TYR A 98 -19.63 14.41 13.98
CA TYR A 98 -18.49 14.42 14.88
C TYR A 98 -17.23 14.95 14.20
N ILE A 99 -16.92 14.47 13.00
CA ILE A 99 -15.79 14.94 12.19
C ILE A 99 -15.94 16.44 11.93
N LYS A 100 -17.12 16.90 11.49
CA LYS A 100 -17.37 18.33 11.24
C LYS A 100 -17.24 19.19 12.50
N ARG A 101 -17.64 18.67 13.64
CA ARG A 101 -17.47 19.36 14.94
C ARG A 101 -15.98 19.51 15.30
N LEU A 102 -15.15 18.52 14.99
CA LEU A 102 -13.70 18.59 15.21
C LEU A 102 -13.06 19.58 14.23
N GLU A 103 -13.42 19.50 12.96
CA GLU A 103 -12.96 20.42 11.93
C GLU A 103 -13.23 21.90 12.31
N ASN A 104 -14.42 22.19 12.84
CA ASN A 104 -14.82 23.55 13.21
C ASN A 104 -14.10 24.08 14.47
N ARG A 105 -13.27 23.30 15.14
CA ARG A 105 -12.45 23.75 16.30
C ARG A 105 -11.16 24.44 15.89
N ASP A 106 -10.77 24.29 14.66
CA ASP A 106 -9.55 24.87 14.08
C ASP A 106 -9.86 25.45 12.69
N LEU A 107 -8.83 26.00 12.05
CA LEU A 107 -8.94 26.55 10.71
C LEU A 107 -9.11 25.41 9.70
N SER A 108 -10.24 25.41 9.02
CA SER A 108 -10.47 24.50 7.91
C SER A 108 -10.22 25.19 6.58
N LEU A 109 -9.83 24.44 5.55
CA LEU A 109 -9.59 24.98 4.21
C LEU A 109 -10.84 25.55 3.54
N VAL A 110 -12.04 25.19 4.01
CA VAL A 110 -13.31 25.78 3.52
C VAL A 110 -13.62 27.14 4.15
N HIS A 111 -12.97 27.49 5.26
CA HIS A 111 -13.18 28.75 6.00
C HIS A 111 -11.95 29.66 6.00
N SER A 112 -10.83 29.22 5.47
CA SER A 112 -9.58 29.96 5.52
C SER A 112 -9.03 30.22 4.13
N MET A 113 -8.24 31.28 4.01
CA MET A 113 -7.47 31.63 2.81
C MET A 113 -6.03 31.15 2.94
N ILE A 114 -5.76 30.07 3.63
CA ILE A 114 -4.41 29.51 3.78
C ILE A 114 -3.99 28.92 2.44
N SER A 115 -2.96 29.50 1.84
CA SER A 115 -2.39 29.04 0.59
C SER A 115 -1.51 27.79 0.78
N LEU A 116 -1.05 27.53 2.00
CA LEU A 116 -0.23 26.39 2.36
C LEU A 116 -1.11 25.24 2.83
N GLY A 117 -1.24 24.22 2.01
CA GLY A 117 -1.87 22.96 2.41
C GLY A 117 -0.88 21.84 2.25
N SER A 118 -0.55 21.12 3.31
CA SER A 118 0.25 19.92 3.22
C SER A 118 -0.37 18.96 2.21
N CYS A 119 0.30 18.78 1.07
CA CYS A 119 -0.07 17.87 -0.01
C CYS A 119 -1.46 18.12 -0.65
N THR A 120 -2.14 19.21 -0.35
CA THR A 120 -3.39 19.71 -0.95
C THR A 120 -4.51 18.70 -1.25
N MET A 121 -4.37 17.44 -0.82
CA MET A 121 -5.36 16.37 -1.02
C MET A 121 -6.75 16.74 -0.49
N LYS A 122 -6.82 17.67 0.46
CA LYS A 122 -8.07 18.16 1.07
C LYS A 122 -8.95 18.97 0.11
N LEU A 123 -8.37 19.43 -1.01
CA LEU A 123 -9.08 20.22 -2.03
C LEU A 123 -9.55 19.37 -3.21
N ASN A 124 -9.26 18.08 -3.23
CA ASN A 124 -9.73 17.20 -4.28
C ASN A 124 -11.26 17.06 -4.21
N ALA A 125 -11.90 17.07 -5.36
CA ALA A 125 -13.34 16.80 -5.44
C ALA A 125 -13.62 15.34 -5.02
N ALA A 126 -14.74 15.11 -4.34
CA ALA A 126 -15.14 13.76 -3.94
C ALA A 126 -15.26 12.82 -5.14
N ALA A 127 -15.69 13.31 -6.31
CA ALA A 127 -15.77 12.55 -7.54
C ALA A 127 -14.40 12.04 -8.04
N GLU A 128 -13.31 12.75 -7.75
CA GLU A 128 -11.93 12.33 -8.09
C GLU A 128 -11.44 11.22 -7.16
N MET A 129 -11.98 11.18 -5.93
CA MET A 129 -11.60 10.18 -4.93
C MET A 129 -12.42 8.89 -5.00
N ILE A 130 -13.62 8.92 -5.59
CA ILE A 130 -14.51 7.76 -5.70
C ILE A 130 -13.82 6.55 -6.37
N PRO A 131 -13.11 6.70 -7.51
CA PRO A 131 -12.46 5.57 -8.17
C PRO A 131 -11.44 4.83 -7.30
N VAL A 132 -10.80 5.51 -6.35
CA VAL A 132 -9.80 4.91 -5.44
C VAL A 132 -10.43 3.82 -4.57
N SER A 133 -11.73 3.91 -4.28
CA SER A 133 -12.46 2.92 -3.48
C SER A 133 -13.09 1.78 -4.27
N TRP A 134 -13.03 1.80 -5.60
CA TRP A 134 -13.54 0.71 -6.41
C TRP A 134 -12.68 -0.55 -6.24
N GLU A 135 -13.31 -1.69 -6.07
CA GLU A 135 -12.63 -2.97 -5.80
C GLU A 135 -11.53 -3.30 -6.81
N ASN A 136 -11.79 -3.07 -8.09
CA ASN A 136 -10.82 -3.30 -9.16
C ASN A 136 -9.58 -2.39 -9.09
N TRP A 137 -9.60 -1.36 -8.26
CA TRP A 137 -8.48 -0.46 -8.02
C TRP A 137 -7.87 -0.64 -6.64
N SER A 138 -8.72 -0.73 -5.60
CA SER A 138 -8.26 -0.75 -4.20
C SER A 138 -7.71 -2.11 -3.78
N ASN A 139 -8.21 -3.21 -4.37
CA ASN A 139 -7.87 -4.58 -3.93
C ASN A 139 -6.70 -5.20 -4.70
N MET A 140 -6.01 -4.43 -5.52
CA MET A 140 -4.86 -4.95 -6.27
C MET A 140 -3.59 -4.95 -5.41
N HIS A 141 -2.98 -6.13 -5.28
CA HIS A 141 -1.70 -6.26 -4.58
C HIS A 141 -0.57 -5.59 -5.39
N PRO A 142 0.35 -4.82 -4.75
CA PRO A 142 1.43 -4.12 -5.45
C PRO A 142 2.38 -5.03 -6.25
N PHE A 143 2.52 -6.29 -5.85
CA PHE A 143 3.38 -7.27 -6.51
C PHE A 143 2.60 -8.33 -7.31
N MET A 144 1.37 -8.00 -7.71
CA MET A 144 0.66 -8.90 -8.62
C MET A 144 1.41 -9.05 -9.96
N PRO A 145 1.24 -10.18 -10.68
CA PRO A 145 1.84 -10.37 -11.99
C PRO A 145 1.51 -9.23 -12.96
N ALA A 146 2.50 -8.79 -13.73
CA ALA A 146 2.37 -7.62 -14.61
C ALA A 146 1.31 -7.82 -15.71
N ASP A 147 1.11 -9.04 -16.18
CA ASP A 147 0.07 -9.41 -17.14
C ASP A 147 -1.35 -9.25 -16.58
N GLN A 148 -1.51 -9.30 -15.26
CA GLN A 148 -2.77 -9.07 -14.56
C GLN A 148 -2.97 -7.58 -14.19
N ALA A 149 -1.94 -6.73 -14.28
CA ALA A 149 -1.91 -5.32 -13.88
C ALA A 149 -1.86 -4.32 -15.05
N GLN A 150 -2.27 -4.72 -16.24
CA GLN A 150 -2.10 -3.92 -17.46
C GLN A 150 -2.83 -2.57 -17.41
N GLY A 151 -3.97 -2.48 -16.74
CA GLY A 151 -4.70 -1.22 -16.55
C GLY A 151 -3.87 -0.20 -15.73
N TYR A 152 -3.23 -0.64 -14.66
CA TYR A 152 -2.32 0.20 -13.88
C TYR A 152 -1.09 0.60 -14.69
N ALA A 153 -0.48 -0.34 -15.42
CA ALA A 153 0.67 -0.05 -16.28
C ALA A 153 0.33 1.01 -17.33
N HIS A 154 -0.86 0.96 -17.91
CA HIS A 154 -1.35 1.96 -18.88
C HIS A 154 -1.49 3.35 -18.23
N ILE A 155 -2.15 3.45 -17.08
CA ILE A 155 -2.33 4.74 -16.38
C ILE A 155 -0.98 5.34 -15.96
N ILE A 156 -0.08 4.53 -15.41
CA ILE A 156 1.26 4.98 -15.01
C ILE A 156 2.01 5.52 -16.22
N SER A 157 2.04 4.76 -17.31
CA SER A 157 2.74 5.15 -18.55
C SER A 157 2.19 6.46 -19.15
N GLU A 158 0.88 6.59 -19.22
CA GLU A 158 0.27 7.82 -19.77
C GLU A 158 0.51 9.02 -18.85
N LEU A 159 0.44 8.84 -17.53
CA LEU A 159 0.70 9.92 -16.59
C LEU A 159 2.17 10.37 -16.64
N GLU A 160 3.13 9.45 -16.70
CA GLU A 160 4.54 9.78 -16.86
C GLU A 160 4.78 10.59 -18.16
N LYS A 161 4.15 10.18 -19.25
CA LYS A 161 4.22 10.89 -20.52
C LYS A 161 3.64 12.31 -20.45
N TYR A 162 2.46 12.47 -19.83
CA TYR A 162 1.85 13.79 -19.65
C TYR A 162 2.71 14.69 -18.75
N LEU A 163 3.29 14.15 -17.69
CA LEU A 163 4.17 14.92 -16.82
C LEU A 163 5.45 15.36 -17.54
N CYS A 164 6.05 14.50 -18.36
CA CYS A 164 7.20 14.87 -19.19
C CYS A 164 6.85 15.99 -20.17
N GLU A 165 5.70 15.91 -20.83
CA GLU A 165 5.24 16.93 -21.78
C GLU A 165 5.00 18.28 -21.10
N ILE A 166 4.34 18.28 -19.94
CA ILE A 166 4.02 19.51 -19.17
C ILE A 166 5.28 20.18 -18.64
N THR A 167 6.24 19.42 -18.16
CA THR A 167 7.44 19.94 -17.48
C THR A 167 8.65 20.13 -18.39
N GLY A 168 8.64 19.52 -19.58
CA GLY A 168 9.79 19.49 -20.50
C GLY A 168 10.90 18.53 -20.06
N PHE A 169 10.69 17.69 -19.06
CA PHE A 169 11.66 16.66 -18.67
C PHE A 169 11.67 15.48 -19.63
N THR A 170 12.83 14.85 -19.77
CA THR A 170 12.99 13.67 -20.64
C THR A 170 12.39 12.40 -20.05
N ALA A 171 12.31 12.32 -18.73
CA ALA A 171 11.78 11.17 -18.00
C ALA A 171 11.11 11.59 -16.70
N CYS A 172 10.14 10.80 -16.27
CA CYS A 172 9.45 10.92 -15.01
C CYS A 172 9.36 9.54 -14.36
N SER A 173 9.27 9.48 -13.05
CA SER A 173 9.00 8.24 -12.31
C SER A 173 7.95 8.50 -11.24
N LEU A 174 6.93 7.63 -11.18
CA LEU A 174 5.88 7.65 -10.17
C LEU A 174 6.16 6.69 -9.01
N GLN A 175 7.39 6.16 -8.89
CA GLN A 175 7.79 5.24 -7.82
C GLN A 175 7.80 5.88 -6.42
N PRO A 176 8.20 7.15 -6.23
CA PRO A 176 8.17 7.77 -4.91
C PRO A 176 6.76 7.85 -4.35
N ASN A 177 6.57 7.41 -3.10
CA ASN A 177 5.26 7.36 -2.44
C ASN A 177 4.88 8.65 -1.70
N SER A 178 5.77 9.64 -1.67
CA SER A 178 5.56 10.93 -0.99
C SER A 178 6.43 12.02 -1.60
N GLY A 179 6.13 13.28 -1.28
CA GLY A 179 6.96 14.41 -1.66
C GLY A 179 8.41 14.27 -1.17
N ALA A 180 8.59 13.89 0.09
CA ALA A 180 9.91 13.65 0.67
C ALA A 180 10.71 12.56 -0.06
N GLN A 181 10.06 11.48 -0.45
CA GLN A 181 10.71 10.43 -1.24
C GLN A 181 11.05 10.90 -2.66
N GLY A 182 10.23 11.75 -3.26
CA GLY A 182 10.52 12.37 -4.55
C GLY A 182 11.75 13.26 -4.51
N GLU A 183 11.86 14.08 -3.48
CA GLU A 183 13.05 14.93 -3.26
C GLU A 183 14.30 14.08 -3.03
N TYR A 184 14.22 13.07 -2.19
CA TYR A 184 15.33 12.15 -1.94
C TYR A 184 15.73 11.41 -3.24
N ALA A 185 14.78 10.88 -4.00
CA ALA A 185 15.05 10.22 -5.28
C ALA A 185 15.73 11.16 -6.28
N GLY A 186 15.30 12.41 -6.36
CA GLY A 186 15.93 13.46 -7.17
C GLY A 186 17.38 13.72 -6.77
N LEU A 187 17.64 13.88 -5.48
CA LEU A 187 19.01 14.06 -4.96
C LEU A 187 19.90 12.84 -5.24
N MET A 188 19.36 11.64 -5.10
CA MET A 188 20.09 10.42 -5.44
C MET A 188 20.41 10.30 -6.92
N ALA A 189 19.49 10.71 -7.80
CA ALA A 189 19.71 10.75 -9.23
C ALA A 189 20.82 11.77 -9.61
N ILE A 190 20.79 12.96 -9.01
CA ILE A 190 21.84 13.99 -9.19
C ILE A 190 23.19 13.48 -8.72
N ARG A 191 23.23 12.82 -7.56
CA ARG A 191 24.45 12.22 -7.03
C ARG A 191 25.00 11.14 -7.96
N ALA A 192 24.16 10.24 -8.43
CA ALA A 192 24.56 9.19 -9.37
C ALA A 192 25.10 9.77 -10.68
N TYR A 193 24.46 10.81 -11.20
CA TYR A 193 24.94 11.53 -12.39
C TYR A 193 26.36 12.11 -12.16
N HIS A 194 26.58 12.80 -11.06
CA HIS A 194 27.91 13.35 -10.76
C HIS A 194 28.97 12.27 -10.58
N GLN A 195 28.64 11.14 -9.97
CA GLN A 195 29.55 10.01 -9.85
C GLN A 195 29.92 9.42 -11.23
N ALA A 196 28.95 9.25 -12.10
CA ALA A 196 29.13 8.68 -13.43
C ALA A 196 29.91 9.63 -14.39
N THR A 197 29.80 10.95 -14.19
CA THR A 197 30.40 11.97 -15.08
C THR A 197 31.69 12.61 -14.55
N GLY A 198 32.31 12.01 -13.52
CA GLY A 198 33.57 12.53 -12.93
C GLY A 198 33.36 13.67 -11.93
N GLY A 199 32.14 14.02 -11.61
CA GLY A 199 31.77 15.07 -10.65
C GLY A 199 31.58 14.56 -9.21
N ALA A 200 32.14 13.40 -8.82
CA ALA A 200 31.95 12.79 -7.51
C ALA A 200 32.33 13.67 -6.30
N HIS A 201 33.21 14.66 -6.52
CA HIS A 201 33.59 15.66 -5.51
C HIS A 201 32.45 16.64 -5.18
N ARG A 202 31.41 16.74 -6.03
CA ARG A 202 30.21 17.57 -5.81
C ARG A 202 29.25 16.85 -4.88
N ASN A 203 29.53 16.85 -3.59
CA ASN A 203 28.76 16.12 -2.58
C ASN A 203 28.13 17.01 -1.50
N VAL A 204 28.14 18.32 -1.73
CA VAL A 204 27.56 19.33 -0.83
C VAL A 204 26.32 19.94 -1.48
N SER A 205 25.20 19.93 -0.77
CA SER A 205 23.97 20.64 -1.14
C SER A 205 23.85 21.92 -0.32
N LEU A 206 23.58 23.03 -1.00
CA LEU A 206 23.30 24.31 -0.34
C LEU A 206 21.80 24.40 -0.06
N ILE A 207 21.45 24.51 1.21
CA ILE A 207 20.05 24.54 1.67
C ILE A 207 19.83 25.87 2.38
N PRO A 208 18.83 26.69 1.99
CA PRO A 208 18.45 27.90 2.72
C PRO A 208 18.07 27.59 4.17
N SER A 209 18.42 28.45 5.11
CA SER A 209 18.05 28.27 6.53
C SER A 209 16.54 28.31 6.76
N SER A 210 15.78 28.88 5.82
CA SER A 210 14.31 28.94 5.82
C SER A 210 13.64 27.84 5.00
N ALA A 211 14.39 26.84 4.55
CA ALA A 211 13.81 25.73 3.80
C ALA A 211 12.78 24.96 4.63
N HIS A 212 11.76 24.42 3.95
CA HIS A 212 10.78 23.56 4.59
C HIS A 212 11.44 22.27 5.11
N GLY A 213 10.80 21.60 6.09
CA GLY A 213 11.42 20.50 6.82
C GLY A 213 11.91 19.31 5.99
N THR A 214 11.38 19.08 4.79
CA THR A 214 11.87 18.03 3.89
C THR A 214 13.08 18.50 3.09
N ASN A 215 13.12 19.75 2.70
CA ASN A 215 14.21 20.35 1.94
C ASN A 215 15.37 20.72 2.87
#